data_de65fb7d81712a49c46b6fb02c491639
#
_entry.id   de65fb7d81712a49c46b6fb02c491639
#
_cell.length_a   1.000
_cell.length_b   1.000
_cell.length_c   1.000
_cell.angle_alpha   90.00
_cell.angle_beta   90.00
_cell.angle_gamma   90.00
#
_symmetry.space_group_name_H-M   'P 1'
#
loop_
_entity.id
_entity.type
_entity.pdbx_description
1 polymer ?
#
loop_
_entity_poly.entity_id
_entity_poly.type
_entity_poly.pdbx_seq_one_letter_code
_entity_poly.pdbx_strand_id
1 'polypeptide(L)'
;MIACVAAAAHSFAAQAASPVLRVKAKLTAFDGEVMTLAPLSPKEESLKTDMPQAGVPFTVSILPDTRYVRSDRASVDGVKPGDYAGAAVTEGRGGSLSATDIYLYAEALRGSGEGRFPEAGRLIVNGTVSAVQPPAAGGAGSLTLHYRGAVLSGLGRGKTLCEGRASPPAYASALACQGDAVIQLPSATPVLALSMGDKSLLVPGSVVTVAMTKSADDKNVTPGVIVEKSVAAATVEKPQSSP
;
A
#
# COMPACT_ATOMS: atom_id res chain seq x y z
N MET A 1 42.41 14.63 46.52
CA MET A 1 42.02 15.15 45.20
C MET A 1 41.11 14.14 44.53
N ILE A 2 39.81 14.43 44.45
CA ILE A 2 38.82 13.54 43.86
C ILE A 2 38.43 14.19 42.54
N ALA A 3 38.75 13.52 41.41
CA ALA A 3 38.39 14.01 40.06
C ALA A 3 36.97 13.53 39.71
N CYS A 4 36.03 14.47 39.59
CA CYS A 4 34.71 14.20 39.03
C CYS A 4 34.79 14.08 37.51
N VAL A 5 34.51 12.88 36.98
CA VAL A 5 34.31 12.67 35.56
C VAL A 5 32.85 12.97 35.23
N ALA A 6 32.60 14.05 34.49
CA ALA A 6 31.29 14.40 33.98
C ALA A 6 30.97 13.53 32.76
N ALA A 7 30.02 12.60 32.89
CA ALA A 7 29.50 11.84 31.77
C ALA A 7 28.52 12.73 30.95
N ALA A 8 28.92 13.08 29.74
CA ALA A 8 28.02 13.76 28.75
C ALA A 8 26.99 12.76 28.25
N ALA A 9 25.75 12.91 28.69
CA ALA A 9 24.61 12.18 28.13
C ALA A 9 24.28 12.75 26.73
N HIS A 10 24.61 12.00 25.69
CA HIS A 10 24.17 12.30 24.33
C HIS A 10 22.70 11.88 24.19
N SER A 11 21.82 12.85 24.20
CA SER A 11 20.41 12.65 23.87
C SER A 11 20.30 12.33 22.38
N PHE A 12 20.10 11.09 22.03
CA PHE A 12 19.63 10.71 20.70
C PHE A 12 18.20 11.18 20.56
N ALA A 13 17.99 12.30 19.86
CA ALA A 13 16.67 12.69 19.41
C ALA A 13 16.19 11.62 18.41
N ALA A 14 15.20 10.86 18.82
CA ALA A 14 14.49 9.95 17.90
C ALA A 14 13.86 10.81 16.79
N GLN A 15 14.46 10.81 15.60
CA GLN A 15 13.86 11.40 14.44
C GLN A 15 12.56 10.67 14.15
N ALA A 16 11.44 11.37 14.29
CA ALA A 16 10.14 10.86 13.87
C ALA A 16 10.24 10.53 12.36
N ALA A 17 9.99 9.28 12.01
CA ALA A 17 9.98 8.86 10.62
C ALA A 17 8.98 9.73 9.85
N SER A 18 9.43 10.35 8.77
CA SER A 18 8.56 11.14 7.91
C SER A 18 7.38 10.30 7.42
N PRO A 19 6.15 10.82 7.43
CA PRO A 19 4.99 10.06 6.98
C PRO A 19 5.19 9.65 5.53
N VAL A 20 4.93 8.37 5.23
CA VAL A 20 4.94 7.85 3.87
C VAL A 20 3.61 8.21 3.22
N LEU A 21 3.67 8.94 2.12
CA LEU A 21 2.53 9.32 1.33
C LEU A 21 2.41 8.44 0.09
N ARG A 22 1.27 7.78 -0.12
CA ARG A 22 1.02 7.02 -1.35
C ARG A 22 0.30 7.89 -2.37
N VAL A 23 0.90 8.02 -3.54
CA VAL A 23 0.36 8.83 -4.64
C VAL A 23 0.19 7.96 -5.88
N LYS A 24 -1.03 7.90 -6.41
CA LYS A 24 -1.32 7.28 -7.69
C LYS A 24 -1.22 8.33 -8.79
N ALA A 25 -0.40 8.07 -9.79
CA ALA A 25 -0.08 9.03 -10.84
C ALA A 25 0.21 8.34 -12.18
N LYS A 26 0.16 9.10 -13.26
CA LYS A 26 0.67 8.67 -14.56
C LYS A 26 2.13 9.09 -14.69
N LEU A 27 3.00 8.15 -15.02
CA LEU A 27 4.40 8.41 -15.35
C LEU A 27 4.46 9.13 -16.70
N THR A 28 4.95 10.35 -16.73
CA THR A 28 5.07 11.16 -17.95
C THR A 28 6.47 11.13 -18.53
N ALA A 29 7.49 11.07 -17.68
CA ALA A 29 8.90 10.93 -18.06
C ALA A 29 9.69 10.19 -16.99
N PHE A 30 10.77 9.54 -17.41
CA PHE A 30 11.74 8.89 -16.54
C PHE A 30 13.13 8.97 -17.18
N ASP A 31 14.09 9.53 -16.50
CA ASP A 31 15.47 9.72 -16.99
C ASP A 31 16.46 8.66 -16.49
N GLY A 32 15.97 7.69 -15.71
CA GLY A 32 16.78 6.67 -15.07
C GLY A 32 16.95 6.87 -13.56
N GLU A 33 16.69 8.06 -13.03
CA GLU A 33 16.82 8.39 -11.61
C GLU A 33 15.59 9.15 -11.07
N VAL A 34 14.98 9.98 -11.91
CA VAL A 34 13.86 10.83 -11.54
C VAL A 34 12.64 10.51 -12.40
N MET A 35 11.53 10.28 -11.74
CA MET A 35 10.22 10.15 -12.36
C MET A 35 9.52 11.51 -12.39
N THR A 36 8.96 11.89 -13.53
CA THR A 36 7.98 12.98 -13.63
C THR A 36 6.59 12.37 -13.65
N LEU A 37 5.75 12.76 -12.72
CA LEU A 37 4.45 12.17 -12.44
C LEU A 37 3.34 13.20 -12.59
N ALA A 38 2.26 12.84 -13.29
CA ALA A 38 1.02 13.60 -13.32
C ALA A 38 0.00 12.91 -12.39
N PRO A 39 -0.47 13.56 -11.31
CA PRO A 39 -1.43 12.97 -10.40
C PRO A 39 -2.69 12.56 -11.16
N LEU A 40 -3.15 11.34 -10.96
CA LEU A 40 -4.48 10.92 -11.37
C LEU A 40 -5.43 11.50 -10.33
N SER A 41 -6.34 12.37 -10.77
CA SER A 41 -7.23 13.20 -9.96
C SER A 41 -7.60 12.57 -8.61
N PRO A 42 -7.43 13.27 -7.50
CA PRO A 42 -7.84 12.78 -6.21
C PRO A 42 -9.38 12.82 -6.16
N LYS A 43 -10.01 11.67 -6.02
CA LYS A 43 -11.31 11.65 -5.35
C LYS A 43 -11.04 12.05 -3.90
N GLU A 44 -11.41 13.26 -3.54
CA GLU A 44 -11.65 13.78 -2.17
C GLU A 44 -10.55 13.71 -1.09
N GLU A 45 -9.31 13.34 -1.36
CA GLU A 45 -8.27 13.23 -0.31
C GLU A 45 -7.28 14.40 -0.25
N SER A 46 -7.53 15.48 -0.99
CA SER A 46 -6.66 16.66 -1.10
C SER A 46 -6.69 17.63 0.09
N LEU A 47 -7.07 17.17 1.27
CA LEU A 47 -7.09 18.03 2.48
C LEU A 47 -5.77 18.03 3.27
N LYS A 48 -4.74 17.31 2.83
CA LYS A 48 -3.42 17.36 3.46
C LYS A 48 -2.49 18.23 2.63
N THR A 49 -1.92 19.24 3.24
CA THR A 49 -1.09 20.30 2.67
C THR A 49 0.14 19.78 1.90
N ASP A 50 0.55 18.54 2.11
CA ASP A 50 1.75 17.93 1.52
C ASP A 50 1.46 17.04 0.30
N MET A 51 0.20 16.97 -0.16
CA MET A 51 -0.18 16.21 -1.35
C MET A 51 0.15 17.01 -2.63
N PRO A 52 0.67 16.35 -3.69
CA PRO A 52 0.77 16.97 -4.99
C PRO A 52 -0.60 17.47 -5.46
N GLN A 53 -0.66 18.72 -5.92
CA GLN A 53 -1.90 19.32 -6.38
C GLN A 53 -2.42 18.60 -7.62
N ALA A 54 -3.74 18.43 -7.70
CA ALA A 54 -4.37 17.82 -8.86
C ALA A 54 -3.99 18.56 -10.15
N GLY A 55 -3.55 17.80 -11.16
CA GLY A 55 -3.18 18.33 -12.47
C GLY A 55 -1.80 19.00 -12.53
N VAL A 56 -1.10 19.20 -11.40
CA VAL A 56 0.27 19.76 -11.38
C VAL A 56 1.28 18.61 -11.38
N PRO A 57 2.12 18.49 -12.44
CA PRO A 57 3.19 17.49 -12.45
C PRO A 57 4.19 17.71 -11.31
N PHE A 58 4.70 16.64 -10.74
CA PHE A 58 5.71 16.66 -9.70
C PHE A 58 6.78 15.62 -9.99
N THR A 59 7.93 15.75 -9.35
CA THR A 59 9.06 14.83 -9.52
C THR A 59 9.28 14.00 -8.26
N VAL A 60 9.72 12.75 -8.47
CA VAL A 60 10.12 11.81 -7.41
C VAL A 60 11.38 11.09 -7.84
N SER A 61 12.42 11.17 -7.02
CA SER A 61 13.65 10.42 -7.25
C SER A 61 13.54 9.00 -6.71
N ILE A 62 14.05 8.04 -7.46
CA ILE A 62 14.21 6.67 -6.99
C ILE A 62 15.45 6.55 -6.11
N LEU A 63 15.39 5.69 -5.11
CA LEU A 63 16.54 5.34 -4.27
C LEU A 63 17.27 4.12 -4.85
N PRO A 64 18.54 3.89 -4.52
CA PRO A 64 19.27 2.70 -4.98
C PRO A 64 18.60 1.37 -4.62
N ASP A 65 17.90 1.33 -3.48
CA ASP A 65 17.17 0.20 -2.95
C ASP A 65 15.66 0.26 -3.21
N THR A 66 15.21 1.14 -4.13
CA THR A 66 13.80 1.23 -4.51
C THR A 66 13.28 -0.12 -4.99
N ARG A 67 12.18 -0.57 -4.38
CA ARG A 67 11.49 -1.80 -4.77
C ARG A 67 10.47 -1.52 -5.85
N TYR A 68 10.44 -2.36 -6.87
CA TYR A 68 9.50 -2.30 -7.96
C TYR A 68 8.54 -3.49 -7.86
N VAL A 69 7.27 -3.19 -7.94
CA VAL A 69 6.20 -4.19 -7.89
C VAL A 69 5.33 -4.01 -9.12
N ARG A 70 5.13 -5.07 -9.85
CA ARG A 70 4.19 -5.13 -10.97
C ARG A 70 2.81 -5.47 -10.41
N SER A 71 1.79 -4.80 -10.93
CA SER A 71 0.38 -5.05 -10.60
C SER A 71 -0.37 -5.42 -11.87
N ASP A 72 -0.96 -6.59 -11.89
CA ASP A 72 -1.82 -7.10 -12.97
C ASP A 72 -3.24 -7.33 -12.43
N ARG A 73 -4.26 -7.22 -13.29
CA ARG A 73 -5.62 -7.61 -12.92
C ARG A 73 -5.68 -9.12 -12.69
N ALA A 74 -6.43 -9.53 -11.68
CA ALA A 74 -6.59 -10.92 -11.27
C ALA A 74 -8.04 -11.22 -10.88
N SER A 75 -8.30 -12.49 -10.53
CA SER A 75 -9.57 -12.94 -9.95
C SER A 75 -9.32 -13.56 -8.58
N VAL A 76 -10.31 -13.49 -7.72
CA VAL A 76 -10.30 -14.15 -6.42
C VAL A 76 -10.51 -15.68 -6.54
N ASP A 77 -10.96 -16.19 -7.69
CA ASP A 77 -11.30 -17.60 -7.87
C ASP A 77 -10.10 -18.55 -7.70
N GLY A 78 -8.88 -18.04 -7.91
CA GLY A 78 -7.64 -18.79 -7.72
C GLY A 78 -7.06 -18.73 -6.30
N VAL A 79 -7.66 -17.95 -5.42
CA VAL A 79 -7.18 -17.73 -4.04
C VAL A 79 -7.51 -18.95 -3.19
N LYS A 80 -6.55 -19.40 -2.39
CA LYS A 80 -6.71 -20.55 -1.50
C LYS A 80 -6.11 -20.30 -0.13
N PRO A 81 -6.54 -21.02 0.91
CA PRO A 81 -5.88 -21.01 2.21
C PRO A 81 -4.38 -21.25 2.09
N GLY A 82 -3.59 -20.47 2.83
CA GLY A 82 -2.14 -20.46 2.77
C GLY A 82 -1.54 -19.40 1.85
N ASP A 83 -2.28 -18.83 0.90
CA ASP A 83 -1.81 -17.70 0.08
C ASP A 83 -1.58 -16.47 0.96
N TYR A 84 -0.72 -15.56 0.50
CA TYR A 84 -0.55 -14.26 1.14
C TYR A 84 -1.33 -13.21 0.36
N ALA A 85 -2.23 -12.53 1.05
CA ALA A 85 -3.11 -11.55 0.43
C ALA A 85 -3.25 -10.29 1.29
N GLY A 86 -3.74 -9.23 0.69
CA GLY A 86 -4.11 -8.00 1.34
C GLY A 86 -5.47 -7.51 0.89
N ALA A 87 -6.07 -6.68 1.71
CA ALA A 87 -7.30 -5.98 1.37
C ALA A 87 -7.25 -4.53 1.84
N ALA A 88 -7.67 -3.61 0.98
CA ALA A 88 -8.10 -2.30 1.41
C ALA A 88 -9.60 -2.42 1.74
N VAL A 89 -9.99 -1.98 2.92
CA VAL A 89 -11.35 -2.17 3.42
C VAL A 89 -11.93 -0.88 3.99
N THR A 90 -13.25 -0.77 3.93
CA THR A 90 -14.03 0.19 4.71
C THR A 90 -14.64 -0.49 5.91
N GLU A 91 -14.68 0.21 7.04
CA GLU A 91 -15.30 -0.25 8.26
C GLU A 91 -16.76 0.21 8.31
N GLY A 92 -17.67 -0.74 8.39
CA GLY A 92 -19.10 -0.51 8.54
C GLY A 92 -19.57 -0.56 10.00
N ARG A 93 -20.89 -0.50 10.20
CA ARG A 93 -21.48 -0.60 11.54
C ARG A 93 -21.13 -1.94 12.18
N GLY A 94 -20.81 -1.91 13.48
CA GLY A 94 -20.45 -3.13 14.23
C GLY A 94 -19.07 -3.70 13.88
N GLY A 95 -18.21 -2.91 13.21
CA GLY A 95 -16.86 -3.37 12.86
C GLY A 95 -16.79 -4.30 11.66
N SER A 96 -17.87 -4.42 10.87
CA SER A 96 -17.86 -5.20 9.62
C SER A 96 -16.88 -4.60 8.62
N LEU A 97 -16.08 -5.44 7.94
CA LEU A 97 -15.11 -5.03 6.96
C LEU A 97 -15.62 -5.35 5.55
N SER A 98 -15.60 -4.38 4.65
CA SER A 98 -15.96 -4.56 3.24
C SER A 98 -14.80 -4.16 2.34
N ALA A 99 -14.38 -5.07 1.46
CA ALA A 99 -13.25 -4.82 0.57
C ALA A 99 -13.59 -3.75 -0.47
N THR A 100 -12.66 -2.82 -0.65
CA THR A 100 -12.62 -1.91 -1.79
C THR A 100 -11.62 -2.39 -2.84
N ASP A 101 -10.56 -3.09 -2.43
CA ASP A 101 -9.54 -3.67 -3.29
C ASP A 101 -8.96 -4.92 -2.62
N ILE A 102 -8.57 -5.91 -3.42
CA ILE A 102 -7.84 -7.11 -2.97
C ILE A 102 -6.47 -7.16 -3.68
N TYR A 103 -5.45 -7.50 -2.93
CA TYR A 103 -4.07 -7.66 -3.39
C TYR A 103 -3.61 -9.09 -3.17
N LEU A 104 -3.25 -9.79 -4.24
CA LEU A 104 -2.68 -11.13 -4.18
C LEU A 104 -1.17 -11.01 -4.36
N TYR A 105 -0.40 -11.38 -3.37
CA TYR A 105 1.05 -11.23 -3.40
C TYR A 105 1.71 -12.51 -3.92
N ALA A 106 2.59 -12.39 -4.92
CA ALA A 106 3.49 -13.48 -5.27
C ALA A 106 4.34 -13.90 -4.05
N GLU A 107 4.78 -15.15 -4.00
CA GLU A 107 5.52 -15.69 -2.85
C GLU A 107 6.75 -14.85 -2.46
N ALA A 108 7.44 -14.27 -3.44
CA ALA A 108 8.58 -13.38 -3.20
C ALA A 108 8.21 -12.08 -2.43
N LEU A 109 6.93 -11.75 -2.35
CA LEU A 109 6.40 -10.59 -1.62
C LEU A 109 5.72 -10.99 -0.30
N ARG A 110 5.73 -12.28 0.08
CA ARG A 110 5.13 -12.76 1.33
C ARG A 110 5.68 -12.00 2.53
N GLY A 111 4.80 -11.60 3.43
CA GLY A 111 5.13 -10.80 4.62
C GLY A 111 5.28 -9.31 4.36
N SER A 112 5.18 -8.84 3.10
CA SER A 112 5.25 -7.41 2.80
C SER A 112 4.06 -6.68 3.42
N GLY A 113 4.36 -5.73 4.32
CA GLY A 113 3.34 -4.92 4.99
C GLY A 113 2.34 -5.74 5.80
N GLU A 114 2.74 -6.90 6.36
CA GLU A 114 1.86 -7.73 7.19
C GLU A 114 1.27 -6.91 8.35
N GLY A 115 -0.02 -7.09 8.59
CA GLY A 115 -0.72 -6.45 9.70
C GLY A 115 -2.04 -5.80 9.33
N ARG A 116 -2.61 -5.10 10.32
CA ARG A 116 -3.81 -4.29 10.17
C ARG A 116 -3.49 -2.84 10.53
N PHE A 117 -3.59 -1.93 9.58
CA PHE A 117 -3.21 -0.53 9.77
C PHE A 117 -4.00 0.39 8.84
N PRO A 118 -4.20 1.63 9.23
CA PRO A 118 -4.86 2.61 8.40
C PRO A 118 -3.89 3.18 7.36
N GLU A 119 -4.42 3.43 6.20
CA GLU A 119 -3.73 4.09 5.13
C GLU A 119 -4.70 4.91 4.28
N ALA A 120 -4.42 6.20 4.12
CA ALA A 120 -5.19 7.08 3.24
C ALA A 120 -6.72 7.00 3.45
N GLY A 121 -7.18 7.06 4.70
CA GLY A 121 -8.61 7.04 5.04
C GLY A 121 -9.27 5.66 4.95
N ARG A 122 -8.53 4.62 4.57
CA ARG A 122 -8.98 3.22 4.55
C ARG A 122 -8.23 2.40 5.59
N LEU A 123 -8.71 1.21 5.86
CA LEU A 123 -7.98 0.23 6.64
C LEU A 123 -7.36 -0.79 5.68
N ILE A 124 -6.07 -1.05 5.85
CA ILE A 124 -5.35 -2.11 5.13
C ILE A 124 -5.21 -3.31 6.05
N VAL A 125 -5.48 -4.48 5.53
CA VAL A 125 -5.24 -5.75 6.21
C VAL A 125 -4.44 -6.64 5.28
N ASN A 126 -3.21 -6.98 5.67
CA ASN A 126 -2.37 -7.93 4.94
C ASN A 126 -2.05 -9.12 5.84
N GLY A 127 -2.15 -10.32 5.30
CA GLY A 127 -1.93 -11.54 6.07
C GLY A 127 -2.03 -12.80 5.23
N THR A 128 -2.02 -13.93 5.91
CA THR A 128 -2.21 -15.23 5.27
C THR A 128 -3.70 -15.54 5.16
N VAL A 129 -4.14 -15.97 4.00
CA VAL A 129 -5.52 -16.43 3.77
C VAL A 129 -5.79 -17.65 4.63
N SER A 130 -6.74 -17.56 5.55
CA SER A 130 -7.20 -18.70 6.35
C SER A 130 -8.48 -19.32 5.77
N ALA A 131 -9.35 -18.51 5.14
CA ALA A 131 -10.54 -18.98 4.44
C ALA A 131 -10.89 -18.02 3.29
N VAL A 132 -11.50 -18.56 2.25
CA VAL A 132 -12.04 -17.79 1.13
C VAL A 132 -13.32 -18.41 0.60
N GLN A 133 -14.30 -17.58 0.33
CA GLN A 133 -15.54 -17.92 -0.37
C GLN A 133 -15.70 -16.90 -1.50
N PRO A 134 -15.43 -17.29 -2.76
CA PRO A 134 -15.62 -16.39 -3.89
C PRO A 134 -17.08 -15.90 -3.96
N PRO A 135 -17.33 -14.67 -4.46
CA PRO A 135 -18.68 -14.19 -4.65
C PRO A 135 -19.47 -15.12 -5.59
N ALA A 136 -20.63 -15.60 -5.16
CA ALA A 136 -21.57 -16.26 -6.04
C ALA A 136 -22.18 -15.26 -7.03
N ALA A 137 -22.81 -15.75 -8.11
CA ALA A 137 -23.47 -14.88 -9.06
C ALA A 137 -24.51 -13.97 -8.37
N GLY A 138 -24.26 -12.66 -8.38
CA GLY A 138 -25.11 -11.66 -7.73
C GLY A 138 -25.00 -11.56 -6.20
N GLY A 139 -24.11 -12.33 -5.56
CA GLY A 139 -23.88 -12.34 -4.11
C GLY A 139 -22.55 -11.71 -3.71
N ALA A 140 -22.32 -11.62 -2.40
CA ALA A 140 -21.04 -11.27 -1.82
C ALA A 140 -20.29 -12.53 -1.42
N GLY A 141 -18.97 -12.53 -1.61
CA GLY A 141 -18.06 -13.53 -1.06
C GLY A 141 -17.48 -13.10 0.28
N SER A 142 -16.53 -13.87 0.78
CA SER A 142 -15.75 -13.52 1.96
C SER A 142 -14.30 -13.96 1.85
N LEU A 143 -13.41 -13.19 2.48
CA LEU A 143 -11.99 -13.50 2.63
C LEU A 143 -11.63 -13.35 4.11
N THR A 144 -11.02 -14.37 4.69
CA THR A 144 -10.50 -14.29 6.06
C THR A 144 -8.97 -14.25 5.99
N LEU A 145 -8.39 -13.19 6.54
CA LEU A 145 -6.95 -12.99 6.63
C LEU A 145 -6.49 -13.12 8.07
N HIS A 146 -5.57 -14.06 8.31
CA HIS A 146 -4.81 -14.12 9.56
C HIS A 146 -3.63 -13.15 9.46
N TYR A 147 -3.58 -12.16 10.32
CA TYR A 147 -2.55 -11.12 10.32
C TYR A 147 -1.77 -11.07 11.64
N ARG A 148 -0.54 -10.59 11.57
CA ARG A 148 0.30 -10.25 12.70
C ARG A 148 0.70 -8.79 12.62
N GLY A 149 0.57 -8.11 13.75
CA GLY A 149 0.75 -6.66 13.79
C GLY A 149 -0.56 -5.91 13.53
N ALA A 150 -0.87 -4.96 14.36
CA ALA A 150 -2.02 -4.09 14.20
C ALA A 150 -1.70 -2.70 14.73
N VAL A 151 -2.02 -1.69 13.95
CA VAL A 151 -1.97 -0.29 14.37
C VAL A 151 -3.36 0.27 14.24
N LEU A 152 -3.91 0.74 15.35
CA LEU A 152 -5.11 1.56 15.32
C LEU A 152 -4.73 3.00 15.08
N SER A 153 -5.13 3.52 13.98
CA SER A 153 -5.25 4.94 13.86
C SER A 153 -6.61 5.28 13.29
N GLY A 154 -6.99 6.44 13.44
CA GLY A 154 -8.24 7.00 12.97
C GLY A 154 -8.82 7.91 14.04
N LEU A 155 -8.40 7.72 15.25
CA LEU A 155 -8.84 8.56 16.38
C LEU A 155 -7.66 9.27 17.07
N GLY A 156 -6.56 9.51 16.36
CA GLY A 156 -5.44 10.34 16.82
C GLY A 156 -4.67 9.82 18.03
N ARG A 157 -4.90 8.58 18.44
CA ARG A 157 -4.17 7.95 19.54
C ARG A 157 -3.92 6.50 19.16
N GLY A 158 -2.67 6.17 18.88
CA GLY A 158 -2.24 4.81 18.55
C GLY A 158 -2.71 3.77 19.55
N LYS A 159 -3.97 3.34 19.42
CA LYS A 159 -4.45 2.16 20.12
C LYS A 159 -4.14 0.96 19.26
N THR A 160 -3.44 0.00 19.82
CA THR A 160 -3.27 -1.31 19.22
C THR A 160 -4.54 -2.14 19.45
N LEU A 161 -5.00 -2.85 18.42
CA LEU A 161 -6.15 -3.77 18.50
C LEU A 161 -5.80 -5.10 19.18
N CYS A 162 -4.79 -5.13 20.03
CA CYS A 162 -4.55 -6.28 20.88
C CYS A 162 -5.56 -6.28 22.01
N GLU A 163 -6.71 -6.89 21.77
CA GLU A 163 -7.70 -7.04 22.83
C GLU A 163 -7.06 -7.63 24.08
N GLY A 164 -7.19 -6.92 25.22
CA GLY A 164 -6.87 -7.42 26.55
C GLY A 164 -5.42 -7.29 27.00
N ARG A 165 -4.51 -6.65 26.29
CA ARG A 165 -3.14 -6.38 26.75
C ARG A 165 -2.86 -4.90 26.94
N ALA A 166 -2.30 -4.53 28.08
CA ALA A 166 -1.74 -3.20 28.31
C ALA A 166 -0.75 -2.87 27.19
N SER A 167 -0.90 -1.70 26.57
CA SER A 167 -0.10 -1.26 25.45
C SER A 167 1.40 -1.28 25.80
N PRO A 168 2.21 -2.18 25.21
CA PRO A 168 3.64 -2.02 25.23
C PRO A 168 4.05 -0.78 24.42
N PRO A 169 5.30 -0.30 24.50
CA PRO A 169 5.78 0.80 23.67
C PRO A 169 5.44 0.53 22.21
N ALA A 170 5.01 1.54 21.48
CA ALA A 170 4.38 1.45 20.15
C ALA A 170 5.08 0.54 19.11
N TYR A 171 6.37 0.32 19.26
CA TYR A 171 7.17 -0.54 18.39
C TYR A 171 7.07 -2.04 18.73
N ALA A 172 7.01 -2.38 20.00
CA ALA A 172 6.95 -3.79 20.43
C ALA A 172 5.53 -4.39 20.29
N SER A 173 4.50 -3.55 20.23
CA SER A 173 3.11 -3.97 20.19
C SER A 173 2.63 -4.41 18.82
N ALA A 174 3.18 -3.85 17.74
CA ALA A 174 2.80 -4.22 16.37
C ALA A 174 3.12 -5.68 16.06
N LEU A 175 4.20 -6.23 16.62
CA LEU A 175 4.60 -7.63 16.40
C LEU A 175 3.87 -8.62 17.33
N ALA A 176 3.28 -8.14 18.44
CA ALA A 176 2.59 -8.99 19.41
C ALA A 176 1.10 -9.18 19.11
N CYS A 177 0.52 -8.35 18.25
CA CYS A 177 -0.88 -8.44 17.86
C CYS A 177 -1.06 -9.40 16.71
N GLN A 178 -2.00 -10.31 16.83
CA GLN A 178 -2.44 -11.18 15.76
C GLN A 178 -3.95 -11.32 15.84
N GLY A 179 -4.58 -11.63 14.72
CA GLY A 179 -6.00 -11.81 14.67
C GLY A 179 -6.46 -12.25 13.29
N ASP A 180 -7.73 -12.55 13.20
CA ASP A 180 -8.41 -12.86 11.95
C ASP A 180 -9.33 -11.70 11.56
N ALA A 181 -9.21 -11.27 10.32
CA ALA A 181 -10.10 -10.29 9.72
C ALA A 181 -11.01 -10.98 8.72
N VAL A 182 -12.31 -11.04 9.02
CA VAL A 182 -13.32 -11.50 8.08
C VAL A 182 -13.78 -10.31 7.24
N ILE A 183 -13.53 -10.38 5.95
CA ILE A 183 -13.71 -9.30 4.99
C ILE A 183 -14.78 -9.71 3.98
N GLN A 184 -15.84 -8.93 3.85
CA GLN A 184 -16.85 -9.12 2.81
C GLN A 184 -16.26 -8.73 1.44
N LEU A 185 -16.52 -9.56 0.43
CA LEU A 185 -16.10 -9.35 -0.95
C LEU A 185 -17.33 -9.01 -1.82
N PRO A 186 -17.65 -7.74 -2.05
CA PRO A 186 -18.59 -7.36 -3.09
C PRO A 186 -18.17 -7.93 -4.45
N SER A 187 -19.11 -8.33 -5.29
CA SER A 187 -18.85 -8.97 -6.59
C SER A 187 -18.00 -8.12 -7.56
N ALA A 188 -18.02 -6.80 -7.41
CA ALA A 188 -17.28 -5.87 -8.24
C ALA A 188 -15.93 -5.45 -7.62
N THR A 189 -15.49 -6.08 -6.53
CA THR A 189 -14.22 -5.72 -5.87
C THR A 189 -13.05 -5.97 -6.81
N PRO A 190 -12.23 -4.95 -7.13
CA PRO A 190 -11.02 -5.13 -7.90
C PRO A 190 -10.04 -6.07 -7.21
N VAL A 191 -9.48 -7.01 -7.99
CA VAL A 191 -8.43 -7.92 -7.53
C VAL A 191 -7.17 -7.67 -8.35
N LEU A 192 -6.06 -7.46 -7.68
CA LEU A 192 -4.76 -7.15 -8.25
C LEU A 192 -3.73 -8.19 -7.81
N ALA A 193 -3.05 -8.83 -8.76
CA ALA A 193 -1.90 -9.67 -8.48
C ALA A 193 -0.63 -8.82 -8.46
N LEU A 194 0.11 -8.92 -7.38
CA LEU A 194 1.36 -8.19 -7.14
C LEU A 194 2.55 -9.15 -7.25
N SER A 195 3.52 -8.81 -8.10
CA SER A 195 4.75 -9.58 -8.28
C SER A 195 5.98 -8.68 -8.27
N MET A 196 7.14 -9.25 -7.97
CA MET A 196 8.40 -8.51 -8.06
C MET A 196 8.63 -8.07 -9.51
N GLY A 197 9.10 -6.86 -9.64
CA GLY A 197 9.49 -6.26 -10.89
C GLY A 197 10.87 -5.60 -10.78
N ASP A 198 11.21 -4.86 -11.79
CA ASP A 198 12.45 -4.09 -11.85
C ASP A 198 12.19 -2.71 -12.50
N LYS A 199 13.23 -1.94 -12.60
CA LYS A 199 13.22 -0.57 -13.13
C LYS A 199 12.69 -0.46 -14.57
N SER A 200 12.77 -1.52 -15.37
CA SER A 200 12.27 -1.53 -16.76
C SER A 200 10.74 -1.38 -16.86
N LEU A 201 10.02 -1.58 -15.75
CA LEU A 201 8.59 -1.31 -15.66
C LEU A 201 8.25 0.18 -15.78
N LEU A 202 9.21 1.08 -15.53
CA LEU A 202 8.99 2.52 -15.55
C LEU A 202 9.00 3.07 -16.99
N VAL A 203 7.93 2.77 -17.70
CA VAL A 203 7.73 3.25 -19.09
C VAL A 203 6.77 4.45 -19.06
N PRO A 204 7.10 5.58 -19.74
CA PRO A 204 6.18 6.70 -19.85
C PRO A 204 4.80 6.27 -20.35
N GLY A 205 3.75 6.77 -19.70
CA GLY A 205 2.36 6.36 -19.93
C GLY A 205 1.84 5.34 -18.92
N SER A 206 2.70 4.64 -18.19
CA SER A 206 2.27 3.71 -17.13
C SER A 206 1.59 4.44 -15.98
N VAL A 207 0.64 3.76 -15.34
CA VAL A 207 0.07 4.19 -14.06
C VAL A 207 0.94 3.61 -12.95
N VAL A 208 1.37 4.47 -12.06
CA VAL A 208 2.21 4.08 -10.92
C VAL A 208 1.58 4.51 -9.60
N THR A 209 1.81 3.73 -8.56
CA THR A 209 1.57 4.14 -7.18
C THR A 209 2.93 4.23 -6.48
N VAL A 210 3.31 5.43 -6.07
CA VAL A 210 4.59 5.68 -5.40
C VAL A 210 4.39 5.85 -3.90
N ALA A 211 5.22 5.21 -3.11
CA ALA A 211 5.35 5.44 -1.67
C ALA A 211 6.33 6.60 -1.46
N MET A 212 5.84 7.82 -1.40
CA MET A 212 6.67 9.03 -1.37
C MET A 212 7.01 9.46 0.05
N THR A 213 8.24 9.87 0.27
CA THR A 213 8.71 10.52 1.49
C THR A 213 9.67 11.66 1.14
N LYS A 214 10.05 12.46 2.13
CA LYS A 214 11.06 13.51 1.97
C LYS A 214 12.45 13.00 2.31
N SER A 215 13.43 13.34 1.48
CA SER A 215 14.84 13.18 1.82
C SER A 215 15.31 14.27 2.78
N ALA A 216 16.54 14.17 3.26
CA ALA A 216 17.15 15.20 4.10
C ALA A 216 17.23 16.58 3.39
N ASP A 217 17.32 16.59 2.06
CA ASP A 217 17.35 17.80 1.22
C ASP A 217 15.94 18.25 0.79
N ASP A 218 14.90 17.81 1.47
CA ASP A 218 13.49 18.10 1.17
C ASP A 218 13.00 17.67 -0.23
N LYS A 219 13.72 16.78 -0.90
CA LYS A 219 13.29 16.23 -2.19
C LYS A 219 12.33 15.07 -1.98
N ASN A 220 11.38 14.91 -2.90
CA ASN A 220 10.54 13.73 -2.91
C ASN A 220 11.35 12.52 -3.38
N VAL A 221 11.38 11.47 -2.57
CA VAL A 221 12.04 10.21 -2.88
C VAL A 221 11.07 9.05 -2.65
N THR A 222 11.31 7.91 -3.30
CA THR A 222 10.46 6.74 -3.10
C THR A 222 11.28 5.48 -2.82
N PRO A 223 10.97 4.75 -1.73
CA PRO A 223 11.50 3.41 -1.48
C PRO A 223 10.72 2.32 -2.23
N GLY A 224 9.59 2.65 -2.86
CA GLY A 224 8.78 1.63 -3.55
C GLY A 224 7.82 2.19 -4.57
N VAL A 225 7.73 1.51 -5.71
CA VAL A 225 6.85 1.84 -6.82
C VAL A 225 6.05 0.61 -7.20
N ILE A 226 4.74 0.73 -7.24
CA ILE A 226 3.84 -0.26 -7.83
C ILE A 226 3.48 0.25 -9.23
N VAL A 227 3.74 -0.56 -10.26
CA VAL A 227 3.43 -0.22 -11.65
C VAL A 227 2.26 -1.05 -12.12
N GLU A 228 1.17 -0.40 -12.47
CA GLU A 228 0.04 -1.08 -13.11
C GLU A 228 0.39 -1.33 -14.57
N LYS A 229 0.18 -2.58 -15.01
CA LYS A 229 0.36 -2.91 -16.43
C LYS A 229 -0.60 -2.05 -17.24
N SER A 230 -0.06 -1.16 -18.06
CA SER A 230 -0.87 -0.47 -19.07
C SER A 230 -1.50 -1.54 -19.96
N VAL A 231 -2.82 -1.61 -19.97
CA VAL A 231 -3.53 -2.27 -21.07
C VAL A 231 -3.23 -1.37 -22.26
N ALA A 232 -2.21 -1.73 -23.05
CA ALA A 232 -1.99 -1.08 -24.33
C ALA A 232 -3.35 -1.09 -25.04
N ALA A 233 -3.84 0.09 -25.40
CA ALA A 233 -5.05 0.21 -26.17
C ALA A 233 -4.89 -0.77 -27.34
N ALA A 234 -5.74 -1.79 -27.39
CA ALA A 234 -5.77 -2.69 -28.53
C ALA A 234 -5.90 -1.77 -29.73
N THR A 235 -4.88 -1.76 -30.57
CA THR A 235 -4.90 -1.04 -31.85
C THR A 235 -6.08 -1.62 -32.59
N VAL A 236 -7.18 -0.85 -32.68
CA VAL A 236 -8.31 -1.19 -33.52
C VAL A 236 -7.76 -1.10 -34.94
N GLU A 237 -7.31 -2.24 -35.42
CA GLU A 237 -6.95 -2.40 -36.84
C GLU A 237 -8.20 -2.12 -37.63
N LYS A 238 -8.21 -0.93 -38.26
CA LYS A 238 -9.28 -0.48 -39.13
C LYS A 238 -9.37 -1.50 -40.28
N PRO A 239 -10.53 -2.14 -40.52
CA PRO A 239 -10.66 -3.06 -41.62
C PRO A 239 -10.32 -2.32 -42.93
N GLN A 240 -9.29 -2.80 -43.61
CA GLN A 240 -8.97 -2.35 -44.97
C GLN A 240 -10.15 -2.74 -45.83
N SER A 241 -10.88 -1.74 -46.33
CA SER A 241 -11.80 -1.90 -47.42
C SER A 241 -10.98 -2.19 -48.68
N SER A 242 -11.01 -3.44 -49.14
CA SER A 242 -10.53 -3.82 -50.44
C SER A 242 -11.48 -3.30 -51.53
N PRO A 243 -10.94 -2.91 -52.70
CA PRO A 243 -11.66 -2.32 -53.81
C PRO A 243 -12.63 -3.27 -54.54
#